data_97ef764746654b9f887e3056a5e66dbc
#
_entry.id   97ef764746654b9f887e3056a5e66dbc
#
_cell.length_a   1.000
_cell.length_b   1.000
_cell.length_c   1.000
_cell.angle_alpha   90.00
_cell.angle_beta   90.00
_cell.angle_gamma   90.00
#
_symmetry.space_group_name_H-M   'P 1'
#
loop_
_entity.id
_entity.type
_entity.pdbx_description
1 polymer ?
#
loop_
_entity_poly.entity_id
_entity_poly.type
_entity_poly.pdbx_seq_one_letter_code
_entity_poly.pdbx_strand_id
1 'polypeptide(L)'
;FPGLPAPAQFGTQLLNPTGAPVLIQIGSLDDYDNGAAPCRALAQAVNAGNGHLVEVVEYPNALHAFDRLMVPIVVADPFGNQGSIFQTGQAPTVRIGPDLAQAYAARDRATRFFARRL
;
A
#
# COMPACT_ATOMS: atom_id res chain seq x y z
N PHE A 1 3.12 -1.22 -3.45
CA PHE A 1 4.31 -1.49 -4.27
C PHE A 1 3.89 -1.92 -5.68
N PRO A 2 3.31 -0.98 -6.48
CA PRO A 2 2.84 -1.30 -7.83
C PRO A 2 3.97 -1.84 -8.70
N GLY A 3 3.69 -2.91 -9.45
CA GLY A 3 4.65 -3.49 -10.37
C GLY A 3 5.76 -4.31 -9.73
N LEU A 4 5.81 -4.43 -8.41
CA LEU A 4 6.77 -5.30 -7.74
C LEU A 4 6.29 -6.75 -7.73
N PRO A 5 7.18 -7.72 -7.95
CA PRO A 5 6.83 -9.13 -7.81
C PRO A 5 6.49 -9.46 -6.35
N ALA A 6 5.84 -10.60 -6.13
CA ALA A 6 5.55 -11.08 -4.78
C ALA A 6 6.84 -11.20 -3.95
N PRO A 7 6.80 -10.95 -2.63
CA PRO A 7 8.00 -10.96 -1.77
C PRO A 7 8.83 -12.24 -1.88
N ALA A 8 8.19 -13.39 -2.06
CA ALA A 8 8.88 -14.66 -2.21
C ALA A 8 9.79 -14.74 -3.46
N GLN A 9 9.57 -13.87 -4.45
CA GLN A 9 10.37 -13.83 -5.68
C GLN A 9 11.66 -13.03 -5.53
N PHE A 10 11.77 -12.20 -4.49
CA PHE A 10 12.95 -11.38 -4.26
C PHE A 10 14.04 -12.09 -3.45
N GLY A 11 13.68 -13.14 -2.73
CA GLY A 11 14.56 -13.70 -1.72
C GLY A 11 14.70 -12.79 -0.49
N THR A 12 15.30 -13.33 0.56
CA THR A 12 15.35 -12.66 1.87
C THR A 12 16.26 -11.44 1.92
N GLN A 13 17.25 -11.34 1.02
CA GLN A 13 18.24 -10.26 1.04
C GLN A 13 17.61 -8.89 0.70
N LEU A 14 16.64 -8.87 -0.21
CA LEU A 14 15.93 -7.64 -0.58
C LEU A 14 14.94 -7.18 0.48
N LEU A 15 14.62 -8.05 1.43
CA LEU A 15 13.72 -7.76 2.56
C LEU A 15 14.48 -7.65 3.87
N ASN A 16 15.74 -7.25 3.83
CA ASN A 16 16.58 -7.10 5.02
C ASN A 16 16.40 -5.69 5.62
N PRO A 17 15.48 -5.51 6.57
CA PRO A 17 15.18 -4.21 7.14
C PRO A 17 16.27 -3.77 8.12
N THR A 18 16.32 -2.46 8.38
CA THR A 18 17.24 -1.88 9.37
C THR A 18 16.85 -2.17 10.83
N GLY A 19 15.64 -2.68 11.06
CA GLY A 19 15.04 -2.81 12.38
C GLY A 19 14.11 -1.66 12.75
N ALA A 20 14.06 -0.60 11.95
CA ALA A 20 13.11 0.48 12.17
C ALA A 20 11.68 0.01 11.89
N PRO A 21 10.71 0.35 12.77
CA PRO A 21 9.31 0.01 12.54
C PRO A 21 8.75 0.66 11.28
N VAL A 22 7.87 -0.05 10.59
CA VAL A 22 7.23 0.41 9.36
C VAL A 22 5.71 0.35 9.51
N LEU A 23 5.03 1.43 9.17
CA LEU A 23 3.57 1.50 9.08
C LEU A 23 3.16 1.63 7.62
N ILE A 24 2.38 0.69 7.12
CA ILE A 24 1.76 0.74 5.81
C ILE A 24 0.27 1.02 6.00
N GLN A 25 -0.22 2.05 5.32
CA GLN A 25 -1.63 2.41 5.33
C GLN A 25 -2.15 2.36 3.89
N ILE A 26 -3.18 1.56 3.64
CA ILE A 26 -3.65 1.31 2.29
C ILE A 26 -5.17 1.19 2.24
N GLY A 27 -5.77 1.67 1.14
CA GLY A 27 -7.19 1.52 0.89
C GLY A 27 -7.53 0.11 0.37
N SER A 28 -8.67 -0.42 0.78
CA SER A 28 -9.12 -1.75 0.34
C SER A 28 -9.45 -1.80 -1.15
N LEU A 29 -9.73 -0.67 -1.77
CA LEU A 29 -10.02 -0.53 -3.19
C LEU A 29 -8.88 0.13 -3.98
N ASP A 30 -7.66 0.01 -3.49
CA ASP A 30 -6.49 0.54 -4.19
C ASP A 30 -6.25 -0.24 -5.48
N ASP A 31 -6.40 0.43 -6.62
CA ASP A 31 -6.24 -0.19 -7.94
C ASP A 31 -4.78 -0.31 -8.38
N TYR A 32 -3.84 0.31 -7.68
CA TYR A 32 -2.41 0.13 -7.95
C TYR A 32 -1.85 -1.13 -7.30
N ASP A 33 -2.29 -1.44 -6.10
CA ASP A 33 -1.78 -2.59 -5.35
C ASP A 33 -2.79 -3.76 -5.25
N ASN A 34 -3.91 -3.69 -5.93
CA ASN A 34 -5.01 -4.67 -5.84
C ASN A 34 -5.50 -4.86 -4.39
N GLY A 35 -5.71 -3.76 -3.69
CA GLY A 35 -6.10 -3.77 -2.30
C GLY A 35 -4.91 -4.01 -1.36
N ALA A 36 -5.18 -4.51 -0.17
CA ALA A 36 -4.18 -4.64 0.89
C ALA A 36 -3.42 -5.97 0.90
N ALA A 37 -3.83 -6.96 0.11
CA ALA A 37 -3.24 -8.30 0.15
C ALA A 37 -1.73 -8.32 -0.17
N PRO A 38 -1.22 -7.61 -1.18
CA PRO A 38 0.22 -7.56 -1.42
C PRO A 38 1.00 -6.95 -0.27
N CYS A 39 0.46 -5.91 0.37
CA CYS A 39 1.10 -5.28 1.53
C CYS A 39 1.14 -6.22 2.72
N ARG A 40 0.08 -7.00 2.95
CA ARG A 40 0.06 -8.02 4.01
C ARG A 40 1.05 -9.14 3.73
N ALA A 41 1.16 -9.59 2.50
CA ALA A 41 2.14 -10.61 2.12
C ALA A 41 3.57 -10.12 2.37
N LEU A 42 3.87 -8.87 1.99
CA LEU A 42 5.15 -8.24 2.28
C LEU A 42 5.43 -8.18 3.78
N ALA A 43 4.43 -7.73 4.56
CA ALA A 43 4.57 -7.63 6.01
C ALA A 43 4.85 -9.00 6.65
N GLN A 44 4.15 -10.04 6.22
CA GLN A 44 4.39 -11.40 6.70
C GLN A 44 5.80 -11.87 6.40
N ALA A 45 6.29 -11.63 5.18
CA ALA A 45 7.64 -12.03 4.79
C ALA A 45 8.71 -11.30 5.61
N VAL A 46 8.55 -10.01 5.83
CA VAL A 46 9.49 -9.23 6.64
C VAL A 46 9.41 -9.60 8.11
N ASN A 47 8.21 -9.78 8.64
CA ASN A 47 8.02 -10.08 10.07
C ASN A 47 8.48 -11.48 10.45
N ALA A 48 8.58 -12.42 9.51
CA ALA A 48 8.91 -13.82 9.77
C ALA A 48 10.26 -14.02 10.48
N GLY A 49 11.19 -13.09 10.41
CA GLY A 49 12.46 -13.16 11.13
C GLY A 49 12.73 -11.94 12.01
N ASN A 50 11.78 -11.00 12.08
CA ASN A 50 11.99 -9.68 12.67
C ASN A 50 10.89 -9.30 13.68
N GLY A 51 10.02 -10.22 14.08
CA GLY A 51 8.90 -9.92 14.96
C GLY A 51 7.84 -9.06 14.27
N HIS A 52 7.24 -8.12 14.97
CA HIS A 52 6.18 -7.24 14.44
C HIS A 52 6.74 -5.90 13.92
N LEU A 53 7.70 -5.98 13.01
CA LEU A 53 8.36 -4.80 12.46
C LEU A 53 7.44 -3.98 11.54
N VAL A 54 6.66 -4.67 10.71
CA VAL A 54 5.76 -4.04 9.73
C VAL A 54 4.32 -4.22 10.17
N GLU A 55 3.62 -3.11 10.32
CA GLU A 55 2.17 -3.06 10.58
C GLU A 55 1.45 -2.60 9.31
N VAL A 56 0.38 -3.31 8.94
CA VAL A 56 -0.48 -2.94 7.80
C VAL A 56 -1.86 -2.57 8.32
N VAL A 57 -2.34 -1.39 7.94
CA VAL A 57 -3.68 -0.91 8.26
C VAL A 57 -4.44 -0.72 6.97
N GLU A 58 -5.54 -1.44 6.83
CA GLU A 58 -6.45 -1.34 5.69
C GLU A 58 -7.61 -0.41 6.00
N TYR A 59 -7.90 0.49 5.07
CA TYR A 59 -9.04 1.41 5.17
C TYR A 59 -10.16 0.93 4.23
N PRO A 60 -11.33 0.55 4.76
CA PRO A 60 -12.39 -0.04 3.95
C PRO A 60 -12.94 0.95 2.93
N ASN A 61 -13.11 0.47 1.69
CA ASN A 61 -13.64 1.22 0.55
C ASN A 61 -12.82 2.45 0.14
N ALA A 62 -11.64 2.65 0.70
CA ALA A 62 -10.76 3.73 0.32
C ALA A 62 -10.01 3.39 -0.98
N LEU A 63 -9.90 4.38 -1.85
CA LEU A 63 -9.19 4.29 -3.12
C LEU A 63 -7.71 4.63 -2.94
N HIS A 64 -6.95 4.52 -4.03
CA HIS A 64 -5.58 5.03 -4.05
C HIS A 64 -5.55 6.52 -3.73
N ALA A 65 -4.59 6.94 -2.94
CA ALA A 65 -4.40 8.33 -2.49
C ALA A 65 -5.63 8.91 -1.76
N PHE A 66 -6.35 8.08 -1.00
CA PHE A 66 -7.52 8.50 -0.24
C PHE A 66 -7.23 9.61 0.78
N ASP A 67 -5.98 9.75 1.16
CA ASP A 67 -5.50 10.74 2.13
C ASP A 67 -5.16 12.10 1.51
N ARG A 68 -5.30 12.23 0.19
CA ARG A 68 -5.03 13.48 -0.51
C ARG A 68 -6.29 14.28 -0.75
N LEU A 69 -6.21 15.57 -0.54
CA LEU A 69 -7.31 16.49 -0.85
C LEU A 69 -7.28 16.77 -2.36
N MET A 70 -8.15 16.12 -3.10
CA MET A 70 -8.23 16.22 -4.54
C MET A 70 -9.62 15.90 -5.05
N VAL A 71 -9.91 16.24 -6.31
CA VAL A 71 -11.12 15.79 -7.00
C VAL A 71 -10.96 14.33 -7.40
N PRO A 72 -11.97 13.47 -7.17
CA PRO A 72 -11.89 12.08 -7.63
C PRO A 72 -11.67 12.01 -9.15
N ILE A 73 -10.77 11.12 -9.56
CA ILE A 73 -10.48 10.89 -10.99
C ILE A 73 -10.48 9.39 -11.30
N VAL A 74 -10.78 9.10 -12.55
CA VAL A 74 -10.62 7.77 -13.14
C VAL A 74 -9.74 7.94 -14.36
N VAL A 75 -8.61 7.25 -14.40
CA VAL A 75 -7.60 7.47 -15.44
C VAL A 75 -6.96 6.14 -15.85
N ALA A 76 -6.59 6.04 -17.12
CA ALA A 76 -5.78 4.93 -17.60
C ALA A 76 -4.32 5.17 -17.16
N ASP A 77 -3.76 4.20 -16.43
CA ASP A 77 -2.39 4.31 -15.91
C ASP A 77 -1.66 2.98 -16.13
N PRO A 78 -0.54 3.00 -16.91
CA PRO A 78 0.22 1.78 -17.18
C PRO A 78 0.82 1.13 -15.93
N PHE A 79 0.92 1.87 -14.84
CA PHE A 79 1.43 1.35 -13.56
C PHE A 79 0.36 0.76 -12.65
N GLY A 80 -0.91 0.81 -13.06
CA GLY A 80 -1.98 0.11 -12.35
C GLY A 80 -1.71 -1.40 -12.32
N ASN A 81 -1.93 -2.03 -11.17
CA ASN A 81 -1.54 -3.43 -10.99
C ASN A 81 -2.54 -4.40 -11.62
N GLN A 82 -3.80 -3.98 -11.80
CA GLN A 82 -4.81 -4.80 -12.45
C GLN A 82 -4.65 -4.73 -13.97
N GLY A 83 -4.23 -5.84 -14.59
CA GLY A 83 -4.08 -5.90 -16.03
C GLY A 83 -3.06 -4.92 -16.58
N SER A 84 -1.93 -4.83 -15.91
CA SER A 84 -0.81 -3.98 -16.30
C SER A 84 -0.54 -4.04 -17.80
N ILE A 85 -0.13 -2.94 -18.40
CA ILE A 85 0.24 -2.84 -19.82
C ILE A 85 1.27 -3.90 -20.22
N PHE A 86 2.13 -4.31 -19.29
CA PHE A 86 3.12 -5.36 -19.53
C PHE A 86 2.50 -6.75 -19.66
N GLN A 87 1.29 -6.96 -19.16
CA GLN A 87 0.58 -8.23 -19.24
C GLN A 87 -0.46 -8.25 -20.38
N THR A 88 -1.15 -7.14 -20.59
CA THR A 88 -2.32 -7.06 -21.48
C THR A 88 -2.07 -6.24 -22.74
N GLY A 89 -1.00 -5.44 -22.79
CA GLY A 89 -0.74 -4.47 -23.84
C GLY A 89 -1.59 -3.19 -23.76
N GLN A 90 -2.45 -3.08 -22.76
CA GLN A 90 -3.30 -1.91 -22.52
C GLN A 90 -3.15 -1.41 -21.10
N ALA A 91 -3.14 -0.07 -20.93
CA ALA A 91 -3.10 0.53 -19.61
C ALA A 91 -4.42 0.25 -18.87
N PRO A 92 -4.36 -0.28 -17.63
CA PRO A 92 -5.55 -0.47 -16.82
C PRO A 92 -6.13 0.86 -16.38
N THR A 93 -7.43 0.86 -16.10
CA THR A 93 -8.11 2.01 -15.52
C THR A 93 -8.01 1.96 -14.01
N VAL A 94 -7.60 3.06 -13.41
CA VAL A 94 -7.45 3.19 -11.96
C VAL A 94 -8.30 4.33 -11.43
N ARG A 95 -8.81 4.16 -10.23
CA ARG A 95 -9.59 5.15 -9.50
C ARG A 95 -8.71 5.78 -8.43
N ILE A 96 -8.73 7.09 -8.37
CA ILE A 96 -8.00 7.86 -7.35
C ILE A 96 -8.99 8.84 -6.74
N GLY A 97 -9.09 8.88 -5.43
CA GLY A 97 -10.02 9.80 -4.81
C GLY A 97 -9.90 9.86 -3.30
N PRO A 98 -10.28 11.01 -2.71
CA PRO A 98 -10.20 11.21 -1.27
C PRO A 98 -11.30 10.48 -0.53
N ASP A 99 -11.00 10.12 0.71
CA ASP A 99 -11.96 9.77 1.74
C ASP A 99 -11.61 10.57 2.98
N LEU A 100 -12.36 11.62 3.24
CA LEU A 100 -11.97 12.63 4.20
C LEU A 100 -11.89 12.08 5.63
N ALA A 101 -12.88 11.29 6.03
CA ALA A 101 -12.89 10.69 7.37
C ALA A 101 -11.72 9.74 7.59
N GLN A 102 -11.43 8.90 6.60
CA GLN A 102 -10.32 7.95 6.68
C GLN A 102 -8.96 8.63 6.51
N ALA A 103 -8.89 9.74 5.76
CA ALA A 103 -7.70 10.56 5.66
C ALA A 103 -7.30 11.12 7.04
N TYR A 104 -8.26 11.64 7.79
CA TYR A 104 -8.00 12.10 9.16
C TYR A 104 -7.60 10.95 10.09
N ALA A 105 -8.26 9.82 9.99
CA ALA A 105 -7.90 8.64 10.77
C ALA A 105 -6.48 8.15 10.45
N ALA A 106 -6.10 8.14 9.18
CA ALA A 106 -4.76 7.75 8.75
C ALA A 106 -3.68 8.72 9.26
N ARG A 107 -3.97 10.02 9.20
CA ARG A 107 -3.06 11.04 9.73
C ARG A 107 -2.86 10.91 11.23
N ASP A 108 -3.94 10.70 11.96
CA ASP A 108 -3.90 10.51 13.41
C ASP A 108 -3.10 9.25 13.77
N ARG A 109 -3.28 8.16 13.05
CA ARG A 109 -2.51 6.94 13.25
C ARG A 109 -1.03 7.14 12.97
N ALA A 110 -0.68 7.83 11.88
CA ALA A 110 0.71 8.15 11.56
C ALA A 110 1.34 9.01 12.66
N THR A 111 0.62 10.01 13.15
CA THR A 111 1.08 10.86 14.26
C THR A 111 1.37 10.04 15.52
N ARG A 112 0.46 9.15 15.89
CA ARG A 112 0.66 8.27 17.06
C ARG A 112 1.79 7.27 16.85
N PHE A 113 1.93 6.77 15.64
CA PHE A 113 3.03 5.86 15.28
C PHE A 113 4.39 6.52 15.53
N PHE A 114 4.58 7.74 15.05
CA PHE A 114 5.83 8.47 15.27
C PHE A 114 6.01 8.89 16.72
N ALA A 115 4.95 9.34 17.39
CA ALA A 115 5.02 9.78 18.79
C ALA A 115 5.54 8.68 19.74
N ARG A 116 5.21 7.43 19.48
CA ARG A 116 5.67 6.29 20.29
C ARG A 116 7.13 5.94 20.08
N ARG A 117 7.78 6.46 19.04
CA ARG A 117 9.12 6.05 18.60
C ARG A 117 10.14 7.18 18.61
N LEU A 118 9.67 8.39 18.90
CA LEU A 118 10.55 9.57 19.02
C LEU A 118 10.76 9.95 20.53
#